data_313798e732362ca199804b96224fa884
#
_entry.id   313798e732362ca199804b96224fa884
#
_cell.length_a   1.000
_cell.length_b   1.000
_cell.length_c   1.000
_cell.angle_alpha   90.00
_cell.angle_beta   90.00
_cell.angle_gamma   90.00
#
_symmetry.space_group_name_H-M   'P 1'
#
loop_
_entity.id
_entity.type
_entity.pdbx_description
1 polymer ?
#
loop_
_entity_poly.entity_id
_entity_poly.type
_entity_poly.pdbx_seq_one_letter_code
_entity_poly.pdbx_strand_id
1 'polypeptide(L)'
;DAELEAVGYELGRYLAHLHQIPLDAFGCVFGSGPHDRAKEKEHVLSQVIDWLAQCEKIDLLAPETRSQLRRRFEETGLLDRHQACLAHAALSTRNVMVEGAVTGYHVTGLLDLAHAQGSSPELDMARLFAWDFQAVPVARKGFLDGYTEAGELSPRFWERLRLYQVFVALDILLKAHCQADAPLVQQAAEQIQSFVDSPGEGQRGNLGVPTHV
;
A
#
# COMPACT_ATOMS: atom_id res chain seq x y z
N ASP A 1 6.22 21.52 -12.03
CA ASP A 1 6.34 20.05 -12.30
C ASP A 1 7.71 19.50 -11.89
N ALA A 2 8.84 20.15 -12.25
CA ALA A 2 10.18 19.67 -11.89
C ALA A 2 10.43 19.60 -10.37
N GLU A 3 9.88 20.54 -9.61
CA GLU A 3 9.99 20.54 -8.14
C GLU A 3 9.23 19.37 -7.50
N LEU A 4 8.04 19.05 -8.02
CA LEU A 4 7.26 17.92 -7.53
C LEU A 4 7.90 16.57 -7.89
N GLU A 5 8.55 16.49 -9.06
CA GLU A 5 9.36 15.33 -9.44
C GLU A 5 10.56 15.16 -8.51
N ALA A 6 11.24 16.25 -8.16
CA ALA A 6 12.38 16.24 -7.23
C ALA A 6 11.94 15.84 -5.80
N VAL A 7 10.84 16.38 -5.30
CA VAL A 7 10.26 15.96 -4.01
C VAL A 7 9.88 14.48 -4.03
N GLY A 8 9.27 14.02 -5.12
CA GLY A 8 8.97 12.60 -5.31
C GLY A 8 10.23 11.74 -5.25
N TYR A 9 11.30 12.15 -5.94
CA TYR A 9 12.57 11.45 -5.96
C TYR A 9 13.20 11.33 -4.55
N GLU A 10 13.24 12.41 -3.78
CA GLU A 10 13.74 12.37 -2.42
C GLU A 10 12.89 11.48 -1.51
N LEU A 11 11.56 11.57 -1.61
CA LEU A 11 10.64 10.71 -0.88
C LEU A 11 10.90 9.22 -1.19
N GLY A 12 11.11 8.89 -2.47
CA GLY A 12 11.44 7.53 -2.90
C GLY A 12 12.71 7.01 -2.25
N ARG A 13 13.78 7.81 -2.24
CA ARG A 13 15.04 7.45 -1.59
C ARG A 13 14.90 7.23 -0.09
N TYR A 14 14.21 8.15 0.62
CA TYR A 14 14.00 8.00 2.06
C TYR A 14 13.20 6.74 2.38
N LEU A 15 12.17 6.47 1.60
CA LEU A 15 11.36 5.27 1.80
C LEU A 15 12.16 3.99 1.51
N ALA A 16 13.02 3.99 0.48
CA ALA A 16 13.91 2.86 0.22
C ALA A 16 14.85 2.57 1.40
N HIS A 17 15.41 3.62 2.03
CA HIS A 17 16.22 3.43 3.23
C HIS A 17 15.43 2.93 4.43
N LEU A 18 14.20 3.40 4.63
CA LEU A 18 13.31 2.89 5.67
C LEU A 18 13.05 1.39 5.47
N HIS A 19 12.75 0.98 4.25
CA HIS A 19 12.47 -0.41 3.90
C HIS A 19 13.71 -1.34 3.94
N GLN A 20 14.92 -0.80 4.06
CA GLN A 20 16.14 -1.59 4.30
C GLN A 20 16.30 -2.02 5.77
N ILE A 21 15.50 -1.47 6.69
CA ILE A 21 15.52 -1.86 8.09
C ILE A 21 14.74 -3.18 8.24
N PRO A 22 15.43 -4.32 8.48
CA PRO A 22 14.74 -5.60 8.60
C PRO A 22 14.03 -5.71 9.96
N LEU A 23 12.89 -6.39 9.96
CA LEU A 23 12.17 -6.75 11.17
C LEU A 23 11.93 -8.25 11.22
N ASP A 24 11.85 -8.81 12.43
CA ASP A 24 11.75 -10.26 12.66
C ASP A 24 10.35 -10.80 12.35
N ALA A 25 9.32 -9.94 12.35
CA ALA A 25 7.94 -10.36 12.16
C ALA A 25 7.13 -9.31 11.38
N PHE A 26 6.05 -9.77 10.76
CA PHE A 26 4.98 -8.93 10.21
C PHE A 26 4.02 -8.55 11.32
N GLY A 27 3.71 -7.26 11.45
CA GLY A 27 2.81 -6.73 12.48
C GLY A 27 3.37 -5.55 13.24
N CYS A 28 2.73 -5.22 14.37
CA CYS A 28 3.02 -4.01 15.15
C CYS A 28 4.43 -4.03 15.75
N VAL A 29 5.18 -2.94 15.56
CA VAL A 29 6.54 -2.79 16.16
C VAL A 29 6.46 -2.43 17.65
N PHE A 30 5.40 -1.76 18.09
CA PHE A 30 5.28 -1.18 19.42
C PHE A 30 4.42 -1.97 20.41
N GLY A 31 4.13 -3.24 20.14
CA GLY A 31 3.25 -4.04 20.98
C GLY A 31 3.63 -5.52 21.05
N SER A 32 3.51 -6.10 22.21
CA SER A 32 3.52 -7.56 22.42
C SER A 32 2.11 -8.11 22.15
N GLY A 33 1.62 -7.98 20.92
CA GLY A 33 0.29 -8.45 20.55
C GLY A 33 0.32 -9.82 19.86
N PRO A 34 -0.82 -10.54 19.85
CA PRO A 34 -0.95 -11.82 19.14
C PRO A 34 -0.89 -11.68 17.60
N HIS A 35 -0.52 -10.49 17.10
CA HIS A 35 -0.51 -10.14 15.68
C HIS A 35 0.84 -10.26 14.99
N ASP A 36 1.90 -10.57 15.75
CA ASP A 36 3.21 -10.80 15.17
C ASP A 36 3.21 -12.13 14.43
N ARG A 37 3.34 -12.07 13.12
CA ARG A 37 3.36 -13.24 12.25
C ARG A 37 4.72 -13.37 11.57
N ALA A 38 5.23 -14.59 11.54
CA ALA A 38 6.48 -14.88 10.86
C ALA A 38 6.36 -14.82 9.33
N LYS A 39 5.13 -14.89 8.81
CA LYS A 39 4.86 -14.93 7.36
C LYS A 39 3.92 -13.82 6.95
N GLU A 40 4.25 -13.17 5.84
CA GLU A 40 3.45 -12.14 5.20
C GLU A 40 1.99 -12.57 5.00
N LYS A 41 1.79 -13.75 4.41
CA LYS A 41 0.44 -14.26 4.09
C LYS A 41 -0.43 -14.42 5.34
N GLU A 42 0.13 -14.93 6.42
CA GLU A 42 -0.61 -15.14 7.68
C GLU A 42 -1.05 -13.79 8.27
N HIS A 43 -0.17 -12.78 8.21
CA HIS A 43 -0.46 -11.44 8.71
C HIS A 43 -1.54 -10.75 7.87
N VAL A 44 -1.33 -10.64 6.56
CA VAL A 44 -2.24 -9.95 5.64
C VAL A 44 -3.61 -10.63 5.61
N LEU A 45 -3.64 -11.96 5.51
CA LEU A 45 -4.90 -12.71 5.44
C LEU A 45 -5.72 -12.60 6.73
N SER A 46 -5.08 -12.60 7.90
CA SER A 46 -5.81 -12.42 9.16
C SER A 46 -6.51 -11.06 9.22
N GLN A 47 -5.83 -10.00 8.79
CA GLN A 47 -6.44 -8.66 8.75
C GLN A 47 -7.57 -8.57 7.72
N VAL A 48 -7.38 -9.12 6.53
CA VAL A 48 -8.42 -9.15 5.49
C VAL A 48 -9.67 -9.87 6.00
N ILE A 49 -9.53 -11.02 6.65
CA ILE A 49 -10.66 -11.77 7.22
C ILE A 49 -11.39 -10.93 8.26
N ASP A 50 -10.66 -10.28 9.16
CA ASP A 50 -11.25 -9.42 10.21
C ASP A 50 -12.00 -8.22 9.60
N TRP A 51 -11.43 -7.57 8.60
CA TRP A 51 -12.06 -6.44 7.92
C TRP A 51 -13.30 -6.85 7.11
N LEU A 52 -13.25 -7.98 6.41
CA LEU A 52 -14.41 -8.51 5.68
C LEU A 52 -15.56 -8.89 6.64
N ALA A 53 -15.24 -9.43 7.81
CA ALA A 53 -16.25 -9.69 8.85
C ALA A 53 -16.87 -8.40 9.43
N GLN A 54 -16.08 -7.31 9.52
CA GLN A 54 -16.60 -5.99 9.89
C GLN A 54 -17.52 -5.43 8.79
N CYS A 55 -17.10 -5.51 7.52
CA CYS A 55 -17.92 -5.10 6.38
C CYS A 55 -19.26 -5.86 6.32
N GLU A 56 -19.26 -7.16 6.68
CA GLU A 56 -20.47 -7.95 6.75
C GLU A 56 -21.44 -7.45 7.81
N LYS A 57 -20.94 -7.15 9.00
CA LYS A 57 -21.79 -6.67 10.13
C LYS A 57 -22.51 -5.36 9.83
N ILE A 58 -21.93 -4.51 8.98
CA ILE A 58 -22.48 -3.19 8.64
C ILE A 58 -22.98 -3.10 7.20
N ASP A 59 -23.06 -4.24 6.50
CA ASP A 59 -23.52 -4.37 5.11
C ASP A 59 -22.85 -3.41 4.12
N LEU A 60 -21.51 -3.26 4.26
CA LEU A 60 -20.74 -2.27 3.52
C LEU A 60 -20.29 -2.76 2.12
N LEU A 61 -20.10 -4.07 1.94
CA LEU A 61 -19.75 -4.71 0.67
C LEU A 61 -20.71 -5.85 0.34
N ALA A 62 -21.02 -6.05 -0.94
CA ALA A 62 -21.84 -7.17 -1.38
C ALA A 62 -21.23 -8.53 -0.96
N PRO A 63 -22.04 -9.54 -0.62
CA PRO A 63 -21.56 -10.87 -0.21
C PRO A 63 -20.64 -11.50 -1.26
N GLU A 64 -20.95 -11.35 -2.53
CA GLU A 64 -20.15 -11.86 -3.65
C GLU A 64 -18.77 -11.21 -3.70
N THR A 65 -18.70 -9.88 -3.52
CA THR A 65 -17.44 -9.12 -3.48
C THR A 65 -16.57 -9.59 -2.31
N ARG A 66 -17.16 -9.73 -1.11
CA ARG A 66 -16.45 -10.25 0.08
C ARG A 66 -15.88 -11.64 -0.15
N SER A 67 -16.69 -12.55 -0.71
CA SER A 67 -16.28 -13.93 -1.00
C SER A 67 -15.16 -13.99 -2.03
N GLN A 68 -15.22 -13.18 -3.09
CA GLN A 68 -14.18 -13.12 -4.13
C GLN A 68 -12.88 -12.53 -3.59
N LEU A 69 -12.94 -11.47 -2.78
CA LEU A 69 -11.76 -10.89 -2.14
C LEU A 69 -11.07 -11.92 -1.25
N ARG A 70 -11.83 -12.53 -0.34
CA ARG A 70 -11.29 -13.57 0.55
C ARG A 70 -10.56 -14.65 -0.24
N ARG A 71 -11.21 -15.22 -1.26
CA ARG A 71 -10.62 -16.24 -2.11
C ARG A 71 -9.32 -15.77 -2.77
N ARG A 72 -9.29 -14.54 -3.33
CA ARG A 72 -8.09 -14.01 -4.00
C ARG A 72 -6.91 -13.86 -3.04
N PHE A 73 -7.14 -13.42 -1.80
CA PHE A 73 -6.08 -13.34 -0.79
C PHE A 73 -5.66 -14.71 -0.27
N GLU A 74 -6.56 -15.69 -0.18
CA GLU A 74 -6.25 -17.07 0.21
C GLU A 74 -5.43 -17.80 -0.86
N GLU A 75 -5.77 -17.62 -2.13
CA GLU A 75 -5.18 -18.36 -3.25
C GLU A 75 -3.93 -17.70 -3.85
N THR A 76 -3.68 -16.41 -3.58
CA THR A 76 -2.52 -15.72 -4.17
C THR A 76 -1.19 -16.31 -3.76
N GLY A 77 -0.26 -16.38 -4.73
CA GLY A 77 1.15 -16.66 -4.51
C GLY A 77 2.01 -15.40 -4.38
N LEU A 78 1.40 -14.20 -4.22
CA LEU A 78 2.12 -12.94 -4.11
C LEU A 78 2.58 -12.61 -2.69
N LEU A 79 1.97 -13.21 -1.67
CA LEU A 79 2.27 -12.98 -0.25
C LEU A 79 3.23 -14.07 0.26
N ASP A 80 4.44 -14.06 -0.26
CA ASP A 80 5.45 -15.10 -0.01
C ASP A 80 6.71 -14.58 0.69
N ARG A 81 6.70 -13.32 1.13
CA ARG A 81 7.87 -12.72 1.78
C ARG A 81 8.10 -13.34 3.17
N HIS A 82 9.35 -13.73 3.42
CA HIS A 82 9.75 -14.33 4.69
C HIS A 82 10.34 -13.33 5.68
N GLN A 83 10.79 -12.18 5.20
CA GLN A 83 11.37 -11.13 6.05
C GLN A 83 10.59 -9.83 5.88
N ALA A 84 10.11 -9.31 6.98
CA ALA A 84 9.48 -8.00 7.03
C ALA A 84 10.54 -6.88 6.98
N CYS A 85 10.15 -5.73 6.48
CA CYS A 85 10.88 -4.48 6.67
C CYS A 85 10.06 -3.52 7.52
N LEU A 86 10.72 -2.49 8.03
CA LEU A 86 10.03 -1.39 8.70
C LEU A 86 9.23 -0.61 7.66
N ALA A 87 7.91 -0.67 7.77
CA ALA A 87 6.99 0.13 6.98
C ALA A 87 6.37 1.23 7.86
N HIS A 88 6.13 2.39 7.26
CA HIS A 88 5.44 3.51 7.91
C HIS A 88 3.97 3.19 8.19
N ALA A 89 3.34 2.44 7.29
CA ALA A 89 1.97 1.91 7.32
C ALA A 89 0.83 2.96 7.34
N ALA A 90 1.16 4.25 7.45
CA ALA A 90 0.22 5.37 7.30
C ALA A 90 0.76 6.44 6.33
N LEU A 91 1.65 6.06 5.42
CA LEU A 91 2.29 7.01 4.51
C LEU A 91 1.27 7.64 3.56
N SER A 92 1.24 8.96 3.56
CA SER A 92 0.51 9.80 2.62
C SER A 92 1.25 11.13 2.48
N THR A 93 0.91 11.92 1.47
CA THR A 93 1.49 13.26 1.29
C THR A 93 1.30 14.19 2.49
N ARG A 94 0.28 13.95 3.32
CA ARG A 94 0.04 14.73 4.56
C ARG A 94 1.09 14.48 5.65
N ASN A 95 1.77 13.34 5.57
CA ASN A 95 2.80 12.92 6.53
C ASN A 95 4.22 13.16 6.00
N VAL A 96 4.36 13.88 4.89
CA VAL A 96 5.66 14.25 4.31
C VAL A 96 5.91 15.74 4.58
N MET A 97 6.99 16.02 5.32
CA MET A 97 7.45 17.40 5.53
C MET A 97 8.32 17.82 4.36
N VAL A 98 8.03 19.00 3.84
CA VAL A 98 8.76 19.60 2.74
C VAL A 98 9.15 21.03 3.13
N GLU A 99 10.38 21.41 2.89
CA GLU A 99 10.92 22.75 3.14
C GLU A 99 11.44 23.36 1.84
N GLY A 100 11.14 24.64 1.64
CA GLY A 100 11.65 25.41 0.50
C GLY A 100 13.07 25.91 0.78
N ALA A 101 13.98 25.72 -0.16
CA ALA A 101 15.34 26.25 -0.16
C ALA A 101 15.64 26.97 -1.48
N VAL A 102 16.83 27.58 -1.59
CA VAL A 102 17.27 28.24 -2.83
C VAL A 102 17.36 27.27 -4.01
N THR A 103 17.59 25.99 -3.72
CA THR A 103 17.71 24.90 -4.70
C THR A 103 16.38 24.22 -5.04
N GLY A 104 15.27 24.67 -4.47
CA GLY A 104 13.93 24.06 -4.65
C GLY A 104 13.36 23.55 -3.33
N TYR A 105 12.39 22.62 -3.43
CA TYR A 105 11.79 21.99 -2.27
C TYR A 105 12.47 20.66 -1.94
N HIS A 106 12.69 20.41 -0.64
CA HIS A 106 13.35 19.21 -0.12
C HIS A 106 12.46 18.51 0.91
N VAL A 107 12.45 17.19 0.89
CA VAL A 107 11.81 16.38 1.94
C VAL A 107 12.69 16.41 3.19
N THR A 108 12.13 16.92 4.30
CA THR A 108 12.84 17.08 5.57
C THR A 108 12.43 16.08 6.64
N GLY A 109 11.34 15.34 6.42
CA GLY A 109 10.91 14.32 7.38
C GLY A 109 9.64 13.59 6.98
N LEU A 110 9.46 12.44 7.65
CA LEU A 110 8.21 11.67 7.64
C LEU A 110 7.59 11.75 9.03
N LEU A 111 6.30 12.07 9.08
CA LEU A 111 5.53 12.25 10.31
C LEU A 111 4.61 11.05 10.56
N ASP A 112 4.18 10.89 11.81
CA ASP A 112 3.16 9.92 12.23
C ASP A 112 3.58 8.45 12.04
N LEU A 113 4.69 8.09 12.64
CA LEU A 113 5.18 6.71 12.72
C LEU A 113 4.43 5.85 13.76
N ALA A 114 3.34 6.35 14.35
CA ALA A 114 2.57 5.60 15.37
C ALA A 114 1.99 4.28 14.83
N HIS A 115 1.83 4.18 13.51
CA HIS A 115 1.35 2.97 12.83
C HIS A 115 2.47 2.11 12.25
N ALA A 116 3.75 2.48 12.47
CA ALA A 116 4.87 1.75 11.91
C ALA A 116 4.84 0.27 12.30
N GLN A 117 5.06 -0.60 11.31
CA GLN A 117 4.95 -2.04 11.50
C GLN A 117 5.92 -2.80 10.61
N GLY A 118 6.13 -4.06 10.96
CA GLY A 118 6.77 -5.02 10.06
C GLY A 118 5.84 -5.34 8.90
N SER A 119 6.27 -5.05 7.68
CA SER A 119 5.46 -5.31 6.49
C SER A 119 6.31 -5.48 5.24
N SER A 120 5.66 -5.61 4.10
CA SER A 120 6.28 -5.48 2.80
C SER A 120 6.32 -4.01 2.36
N PRO A 121 7.33 -3.60 1.56
CA PRO A 121 7.45 -2.24 1.04
C PRO A 121 6.21 -1.74 0.31
N GLU A 122 5.49 -2.64 -0.36
CA GLU A 122 4.29 -2.33 -1.12
C GLU A 122 3.17 -1.74 -0.27
N LEU A 123 3.16 -1.98 1.05
CA LEU A 123 2.15 -1.38 1.93
C LEU A 123 2.18 0.15 1.89
N ASP A 124 3.36 0.74 2.03
CA ASP A 124 3.51 2.19 2.00
C ASP A 124 3.25 2.78 0.61
N MET A 125 3.75 2.10 -0.41
CA MET A 125 3.55 2.54 -1.80
C MET A 125 2.10 2.43 -2.24
N ALA A 126 1.34 1.46 -1.72
CA ALA A 126 -0.03 1.20 -2.13
C ALA A 126 -0.93 2.42 -1.98
N ARG A 127 -0.83 3.12 -0.85
CA ARG A 127 -1.61 4.32 -0.60
C ARG A 127 -1.19 5.48 -1.50
N LEU A 128 0.11 5.76 -1.61
CA LEU A 128 0.62 6.82 -2.47
C LEU A 128 0.17 6.63 -3.92
N PHE A 129 0.28 5.41 -4.44
CA PHE A 129 -0.05 5.09 -5.84
C PHE A 129 -1.56 5.05 -6.12
N ALA A 130 -2.36 4.68 -5.12
CA ALA A 130 -3.82 4.61 -5.30
C ALA A 130 -4.51 5.97 -5.20
N TRP A 131 -3.98 6.88 -4.37
CA TRP A 131 -4.64 8.14 -4.05
C TRP A 131 -3.75 9.36 -4.29
N ASP A 132 -2.64 9.47 -3.59
CA ASP A 132 -1.85 10.71 -3.58
C ASP A 132 -1.26 11.03 -4.96
N PHE A 133 -0.67 10.06 -5.65
CA PHE A 133 -0.08 10.25 -6.97
C PHE A 133 -1.09 10.38 -8.13
N GLN A 134 -2.38 10.14 -7.87
CA GLN A 134 -3.43 10.47 -8.84
C GLN A 134 -3.54 11.99 -9.03
N ALA A 135 -3.39 12.73 -7.94
CA ALA A 135 -3.41 14.20 -7.98
C ALA A 135 -2.10 14.80 -8.53
N VAL A 136 -0.97 14.08 -8.39
CA VAL A 136 0.36 14.58 -8.75
C VAL A 136 1.18 13.50 -9.48
N PRO A 137 0.81 13.17 -10.75
CA PRO A 137 1.46 12.06 -11.48
C PRO A 137 2.97 12.21 -11.67
N VAL A 138 3.47 13.45 -11.78
CA VAL A 138 4.90 13.73 -11.97
C VAL A 138 5.73 13.31 -10.74
N ALA A 139 5.18 13.44 -9.53
CA ALA A 139 5.84 12.99 -8.31
C ALA A 139 6.00 11.46 -8.28
N ARG A 140 5.09 10.70 -8.91
CA ARG A 140 5.17 9.24 -9.02
C ARG A 140 6.42 8.80 -9.79
N LYS A 141 6.74 9.48 -10.90
CA LYS A 141 7.95 9.17 -11.67
C LYS A 141 9.20 9.40 -10.83
N GLY A 142 9.33 10.60 -10.26
CA GLY A 142 10.45 10.92 -9.38
C GLY A 142 10.57 9.92 -8.22
N PHE A 143 9.45 9.55 -7.59
CA PHE A 143 9.44 8.57 -6.52
C PHE A 143 10.02 7.21 -6.94
N LEU A 144 9.62 6.68 -8.09
CA LEU A 144 10.15 5.41 -8.59
C LEU A 144 11.64 5.50 -8.90
N ASP A 145 12.07 6.59 -9.54
CA ASP A 145 13.49 6.82 -9.85
C ASP A 145 14.34 6.87 -8.57
N GLY A 146 13.89 7.65 -7.57
CA GLY A 146 14.59 7.75 -6.29
C GLY A 146 14.58 6.45 -5.48
N TYR A 147 13.45 5.74 -5.48
CA TYR A 147 13.35 4.46 -4.78
C TYR A 147 14.29 3.40 -5.38
N THR A 148 14.34 3.30 -6.71
CA THR A 148 15.17 2.31 -7.40
C THR A 148 16.66 2.66 -7.41
N GLU A 149 17.02 3.94 -7.18
CA GLU A 149 18.42 4.33 -6.98
C GLU A 149 18.94 3.86 -5.60
N ALA A 150 18.12 3.94 -4.56
CA ALA A 150 18.53 3.65 -3.19
C ALA A 150 18.18 2.23 -2.72
N GLY A 151 17.32 1.51 -3.46
CA GLY A 151 16.84 0.17 -3.12
C GLY A 151 16.37 -0.60 -4.35
N GLU A 152 15.76 -1.73 -4.12
CA GLU A 152 15.23 -2.60 -5.17
C GLU A 152 13.72 -2.80 -5.04
N LEU A 153 13.03 -2.80 -6.18
CA LEU A 153 11.64 -3.23 -6.23
C LEU A 153 11.58 -4.75 -6.06
N SER A 154 10.61 -5.23 -5.31
CA SER A 154 10.42 -6.66 -5.11
C SER A 154 10.06 -7.38 -6.43
N PRO A 155 10.36 -8.67 -6.56
CA PRO A 155 9.87 -9.47 -7.67
C PRO A 155 8.33 -9.35 -7.79
N ARG A 156 7.83 -9.22 -9.01
CA ARG A 156 6.40 -9.03 -9.30
C ARG A 156 5.80 -7.78 -8.61
N PHE A 157 6.60 -6.73 -8.45
CA PHE A 157 6.23 -5.50 -7.74
C PHE A 157 4.84 -4.96 -8.10
N TRP A 158 4.53 -4.81 -9.39
CA TRP A 158 3.25 -4.23 -9.83
C TRP A 158 2.03 -5.07 -9.44
N GLU A 159 2.19 -6.40 -9.45
CA GLU A 159 1.12 -7.32 -9.04
C GLU A 159 0.93 -7.27 -7.52
N ARG A 160 2.02 -7.26 -6.77
CA ARG A 160 2.04 -7.11 -5.32
C ARG A 160 1.46 -5.75 -4.91
N LEU A 161 1.92 -4.67 -5.54
CA LEU A 161 1.40 -3.32 -5.29
C LEU A 161 -0.12 -3.27 -5.47
N ARG A 162 -0.64 -3.88 -6.54
CA ARG A 162 -2.08 -3.92 -6.78
C ARG A 162 -2.84 -4.67 -5.69
N LEU A 163 -2.29 -5.79 -5.20
CA LEU A 163 -2.88 -6.53 -4.08
C LEU A 163 -2.88 -5.68 -2.80
N TYR A 164 -1.77 -5.00 -2.50
CA TYR A 164 -1.67 -4.10 -1.35
C TYR A 164 -2.56 -2.85 -1.49
N GLN A 165 -2.80 -2.35 -2.69
CA GLN A 165 -3.76 -1.26 -2.90
C GLN A 165 -5.17 -1.67 -2.47
N VAL A 166 -5.58 -2.90 -2.73
CA VAL A 166 -6.88 -3.42 -2.28
C VAL A 166 -6.89 -3.68 -0.77
N PHE A 167 -5.80 -4.19 -0.23
CA PHE A 167 -5.62 -4.33 1.22
C PHE A 167 -5.80 -2.99 1.93
N VAL A 168 -5.13 -1.94 1.46
CA VAL A 168 -5.27 -0.57 2.00
C VAL A 168 -6.67 -0.01 1.74
N ALA A 169 -7.29 -0.31 0.60
CA ALA A 169 -8.65 0.13 0.31
C ALA A 169 -9.69 -0.44 1.28
N LEU A 170 -9.52 -1.68 1.75
CA LEU A 170 -10.38 -2.27 2.79
C LEU A 170 -10.27 -1.53 4.13
N ASP A 171 -9.06 -1.19 4.56
CA ASP A 171 -8.82 -0.40 5.77
C ASP A 171 -9.44 1.01 5.66
N ILE A 172 -9.21 1.67 4.52
CA ILE A 172 -9.76 3.00 4.25
C ILE A 172 -11.29 2.96 4.20
N LEU A 173 -11.88 1.96 3.56
CA LEU A 173 -13.33 1.80 3.46
C LEU A 173 -13.99 1.78 4.84
N LEU A 174 -13.46 0.99 5.76
CA LEU A 174 -13.97 0.90 7.13
C LEU A 174 -13.77 2.20 7.91
N LYS A 175 -12.60 2.81 7.83
CA LYS A 175 -12.29 4.08 8.50
C LYS A 175 -13.16 5.22 7.99
N ALA A 176 -13.31 5.33 6.67
CA ALA A 176 -14.16 6.35 6.04
C ALA A 176 -15.63 6.18 6.40
N HIS A 177 -16.13 4.93 6.48
CA HIS A 177 -17.48 4.65 6.94
C HIS A 177 -17.69 5.12 8.38
N CYS A 178 -16.77 4.81 9.30
CA CYS A 178 -16.83 5.26 10.69
C CYS A 178 -16.78 6.80 10.81
N GLN A 179 -16.14 7.49 9.88
CA GLN A 179 -16.03 8.95 9.83
C GLN A 179 -17.16 9.62 9.04
N ALA A 180 -18.10 8.85 8.50
CA ALA A 180 -19.18 9.31 7.62
C ALA A 180 -18.67 10.07 6.37
N ASP A 181 -17.48 9.71 5.86
CA ASP A 181 -16.88 10.26 4.63
C ASP A 181 -17.39 9.48 3.41
N ALA A 182 -18.58 9.83 2.96
CA ALA A 182 -19.23 9.12 1.85
C ALA A 182 -18.43 9.13 0.53
N PRO A 183 -17.78 10.25 0.10
CA PRO A 183 -16.92 10.25 -1.06
C PRO A 183 -15.77 9.24 -0.98
N LEU A 184 -15.09 9.18 0.16
CA LEU A 184 -13.97 8.26 0.36
C LEU A 184 -14.43 6.80 0.44
N VAL A 185 -15.61 6.53 1.06
CA VAL A 185 -16.26 5.21 1.04
C VAL A 185 -16.50 4.76 -0.39
N GLN A 186 -17.08 5.61 -1.23
CA GLN A 186 -17.35 5.30 -2.62
C GLN A 186 -16.06 5.00 -3.40
N GLN A 187 -15.06 5.86 -3.28
CA GLN A 187 -13.77 5.68 -3.97
C GLN A 187 -13.08 4.37 -3.59
N ALA A 188 -13.05 4.02 -2.29
CA ALA A 188 -12.47 2.78 -1.82
C ALA A 188 -13.25 1.55 -2.32
N ALA A 189 -14.59 1.62 -2.31
CA ALA A 189 -15.44 0.54 -2.83
C ALA A 189 -15.25 0.32 -4.34
N GLU A 190 -15.16 1.38 -5.12
CA GLU A 190 -14.89 1.31 -6.57
C GLU A 190 -13.52 0.68 -6.86
N GLN A 191 -12.49 1.02 -6.09
CA GLN A 191 -11.17 0.39 -6.23
C GLN A 191 -11.21 -1.10 -5.92
N ILE A 192 -11.91 -1.51 -4.86
CA ILE A 192 -12.12 -2.90 -4.50
C ILE A 192 -12.85 -3.64 -5.63
N GLN A 193 -13.94 -3.06 -6.13
CA GLN A 193 -14.73 -3.65 -7.21
C GLN A 193 -13.91 -3.81 -8.50
N SER A 194 -13.15 -2.81 -8.89
CA SER A 194 -12.25 -2.86 -10.05
C SER A 194 -11.22 -3.99 -9.94
N PHE A 195 -10.72 -4.28 -8.73
CA PHE A 195 -9.83 -5.41 -8.51
C PHE A 195 -10.57 -6.75 -8.66
N VAL A 196 -11.76 -6.86 -8.09
CA VAL A 196 -12.57 -8.09 -8.16
C VAL A 196 -12.97 -8.40 -9.60
N ASP A 197 -13.33 -7.40 -10.39
CA ASP A 197 -13.76 -7.55 -11.80
C ASP A 197 -12.59 -7.87 -12.75
N SER A 198 -11.36 -7.62 -12.30
CA SER A 198 -10.19 -7.90 -13.13
C SER A 198 -9.86 -9.40 -13.16
N PRO A 199 -9.28 -9.91 -14.28
CA PRO A 199 -8.86 -11.31 -14.37
C PRO A 199 -7.88 -11.68 -13.24
N GLY A 200 -8.09 -12.83 -12.60
CA GLY A 200 -7.18 -13.39 -11.60
C GLY A 200 -5.80 -13.74 -12.17
N GLU A 201 -4.84 -13.99 -11.28
CA GLU A 201 -3.43 -14.30 -11.64
C GLU A 201 -3.29 -15.42 -12.67
N GLY A 202 -4.16 -16.42 -12.65
CA GLY A 202 -4.12 -17.58 -13.56
C GLY A 202 -4.71 -17.36 -14.96
N GLN A 203 -5.38 -16.22 -15.22
CA GLN A 203 -6.04 -15.94 -16.50
C GLN A 203 -5.26 -14.97 -17.40
N ARG A 204 -4.12 -14.47 -16.96
CA ARG A 204 -3.25 -13.60 -17.75
C ARG A 204 -2.30 -14.40 -18.61
N GLY A 205 -2.83 -15.14 -19.57
CA GLY A 205 -2.08 -15.53 -20.74
C GLY A 205 -1.75 -14.25 -21.52
N ASN A 206 -0.47 -13.84 -21.51
CA ASN A 206 0.15 -12.95 -22.50
C ASN A 206 -0.56 -11.62 -22.85
N LEU A 207 -1.04 -10.86 -21.89
CA LEU A 207 -1.34 -9.45 -22.10
C LEU A 207 -0.11 -8.65 -21.69
N GLY A 208 0.54 -8.08 -22.72
CA GLY A 208 1.78 -7.33 -22.59
C GLY A 208 1.74 -6.31 -21.45
N VAL A 209 2.81 -6.28 -20.70
CA VAL A 209 3.14 -5.20 -19.76
C VAL A 209 2.98 -3.87 -20.51
N PRO A 210 2.23 -2.88 -20.01
CA PRO A 210 2.25 -1.57 -20.61
C PRO A 210 3.67 -1.02 -20.47
N THR A 211 4.41 -1.01 -21.58
CA THR A 211 5.69 -0.31 -21.70
C THR A 211 5.42 1.18 -21.79
N HIS A 212 5.00 1.79 -20.68
CA HIS A 212 5.06 3.25 -20.53
C HIS A 212 5.52 3.53 -19.09
N VAL A 213 6.84 3.66 -18.99
CA VAL A 213 7.57 4.35 -17.92
C VAL A 213 7.29 5.85 -18.04
#